data_5e512fae1484f951425b085ffad82a5a
#
_entry.id   5e512fae1484f951425b085ffad82a5a
#
_cell.length_a   1.000
_cell.length_b   1.000
_cell.length_c   1.000
_cell.angle_alpha   90.00
_cell.angle_beta   90.00
_cell.angle_gamma   90.00
#
_symmetry.space_group_name_H-M   'P 1'
#
loop_
_entity.id
_entity.type
_entity.pdbx_description
1 polymer ?
#
loop_
_entity_poly.entity_id
_entity_poly.type
_entity_poly.pdbx_seq_one_letter_code
_entity_poly.pdbx_strand_id
1 'polypeptide(L)'
;MQQLGIHSVPQEIRQFIGVILLSGYNCQPEAKHYWSTQPDIGAQGAISCMSHNRFMEIKNYLHLADNQKLVEGDKMSKVTPLYKLLNSSFVKHGMFHEKLSVDESIVPYFGRHAAKMFLKCKPIQFGYKVWILCGNDGYPYHMIIYQRKEIHAPKVPLSTRVIRSMVDVIQETSNTTRHALYFDNFFNSYDLLVMLSELKMRAIGTIRPYRSKGADAVMLPDKDLMKQKRGAFEFCSDGNIPEKPAYVHI
;
A
#
# COMPACT_ATOMS: atom_id res chain seq x y z
N MET A 1 -7.03 -2.60 -39.48
CA MET A 1 -6.01 -1.79 -38.78
C MET A 1 -4.89 -2.74 -38.40
N GLN A 2 -3.77 -2.68 -39.11
CA GLN A 2 -2.57 -3.44 -38.75
C GLN A 2 -2.05 -2.91 -37.42
N GLN A 3 -1.97 -3.79 -36.41
CA GLN A 3 -1.23 -3.51 -35.19
C GLN A 3 0.25 -3.36 -35.57
N LEU A 4 0.75 -2.14 -35.60
CA LEU A 4 2.18 -1.87 -35.59
C LEU A 4 2.72 -2.33 -34.22
N GLY A 5 3.05 -3.64 -34.15
CA GLY A 5 3.72 -4.21 -33.00
C GLY A 5 5.13 -3.69 -32.93
N ILE A 6 5.49 -3.02 -31.83
CA ILE A 6 6.89 -2.72 -31.56
C ILE A 6 7.59 -4.05 -31.28
N HIS A 7 8.53 -4.41 -32.14
CA HIS A 7 9.45 -5.49 -31.86
C HIS A 7 10.50 -4.98 -30.86
N SER A 8 10.24 -5.16 -29.57
CA SER A 8 11.23 -4.90 -28.53
C SER A 8 11.95 -6.19 -28.15
N VAL A 9 13.27 -6.12 -28.12
CA VAL A 9 14.10 -7.22 -27.63
C VAL A 9 14.04 -7.24 -26.09
N PRO A 10 14.04 -8.41 -25.41
CA PRO A 10 14.03 -8.48 -23.94
C PRO A 10 15.08 -7.59 -23.27
N GLN A 11 16.22 -7.37 -23.90
CA GLN A 11 17.27 -6.48 -23.43
C GLN A 11 16.82 -5.02 -23.39
N GLU A 12 16.11 -4.52 -24.40
CA GLU A 12 15.60 -3.15 -24.42
C GLU A 12 14.57 -2.90 -23.32
N ILE A 13 13.72 -3.90 -23.00
CA ILE A 13 12.77 -3.79 -21.89
C ILE A 13 13.52 -3.71 -20.56
N ARG A 14 14.60 -4.46 -20.36
CA ARG A 14 15.44 -4.34 -19.15
C ARG A 14 16.08 -2.96 -19.05
N GLN A 15 16.59 -2.44 -20.13
CA GLN A 15 17.16 -1.09 -20.19
C GLN A 15 16.10 -0.02 -19.92
N PHE A 16 14.92 -0.14 -20.50
CA PHE A 16 13.79 0.73 -20.25
C PHE A 16 13.39 0.76 -18.76
N ILE A 17 13.26 -0.43 -18.13
CA ILE A 17 12.99 -0.54 -16.68
C ILE A 17 14.14 0.07 -15.87
N GLY A 18 15.39 -0.15 -16.28
CA GLY A 18 16.56 0.46 -15.64
C GLY A 18 16.51 1.98 -15.64
N VAL A 19 16.11 2.60 -16.75
CA VAL A 19 15.93 4.07 -16.84
C VAL A 19 14.79 4.54 -15.94
N ILE A 20 13.68 3.79 -15.84
CA ILE A 20 12.59 4.11 -14.90
C ILE A 20 13.07 4.06 -13.46
N LEU A 21 13.82 3.03 -13.07
CA LEU A 21 14.40 2.93 -11.73
C LEU A 21 15.38 4.07 -11.44
N LEU A 22 16.26 4.39 -12.40
CA LEU A 22 17.17 5.53 -12.29
C LEU A 22 16.42 6.85 -12.05
N SER A 23 15.28 7.04 -12.72
CA SER A 23 14.46 8.24 -12.56
C SER A 23 13.84 8.40 -11.16
N GLY A 24 13.71 7.33 -10.41
CA GLY A 24 13.26 7.35 -9.02
C GLY A 24 14.33 7.89 -8.05
N TYR A 25 15.60 7.76 -8.39
CA TYR A 25 16.71 8.28 -7.60
C TYR A 25 17.20 9.65 -8.07
N ASN A 26 17.13 9.91 -9.37
CA ASN A 26 17.55 11.15 -10.01
C ASN A 26 16.33 11.86 -10.57
N CYS A 27 15.68 12.69 -9.74
CA CYS A 27 14.46 13.39 -10.11
C CYS A 27 14.77 14.57 -11.05
N GLN A 28 14.32 14.48 -12.30
CA GLN A 28 14.38 15.58 -13.27
C GLN A 28 12.97 16.18 -13.48
N PRO A 29 12.83 17.50 -13.74
CA PRO A 29 11.54 18.14 -13.95
C PRO A 29 10.71 17.50 -15.07
N GLU A 30 11.35 17.10 -16.16
CA GLU A 30 10.72 16.42 -17.29
C GLU A 30 11.56 15.25 -17.79
N ALA A 31 10.91 14.21 -18.30
CA ALA A 31 11.59 13.00 -18.79
C ALA A 31 12.65 13.29 -19.86
N LYS A 32 12.46 14.29 -20.72
CA LYS A 32 13.43 14.67 -21.75
C LYS A 32 14.79 15.12 -21.18
N HIS A 33 14.81 15.66 -19.96
CA HIS A 33 16.03 16.16 -19.31
C HIS A 33 17.04 15.05 -19.00
N TYR A 34 16.62 13.80 -18.86
CA TYR A 34 17.56 12.69 -18.69
C TYR A 34 18.51 12.52 -19.89
N TRP A 35 18.11 12.99 -21.09
CA TRP A 35 18.92 12.96 -22.32
C TRP A 35 19.52 14.33 -22.68
N SER A 36 19.53 15.28 -21.74
CA SER A 36 20.17 16.57 -21.96
C SER A 36 21.68 16.39 -22.14
N THR A 37 22.25 17.18 -23.02
CA THR A 37 23.71 17.28 -23.19
C THR A 37 24.35 18.26 -22.22
N GLN A 38 23.56 18.96 -21.41
CA GLN A 38 24.08 19.88 -20.39
C GLN A 38 24.67 19.07 -19.21
N PRO A 39 25.87 19.43 -18.72
CA PRO A 39 26.60 18.64 -17.73
C PRO A 39 25.88 18.46 -16.39
N ASP A 40 25.04 19.42 -16.01
CA ASP A 40 24.34 19.50 -14.71
C ASP A 40 22.91 18.93 -14.76
N ILE A 41 22.36 18.64 -15.95
CA ILE A 41 20.98 18.17 -16.11
C ILE A 41 20.92 16.75 -16.63
N GLY A 42 21.79 16.36 -17.59
CA GLY A 42 21.76 15.05 -18.23
C GLY A 42 22.10 13.89 -17.27
N ALA A 43 21.45 12.75 -17.48
CA ALA A 43 21.76 11.53 -16.75
C ALA A 43 22.54 10.55 -17.65
N GLN A 44 23.85 10.46 -17.45
CA GLN A 44 24.72 9.62 -18.26
C GLN A 44 24.25 8.17 -18.33
N GLY A 45 23.68 7.64 -17.23
CA GLY A 45 23.11 6.30 -17.19
C GLY A 45 21.94 6.10 -18.16
N ALA A 46 21.07 7.11 -18.33
CA ALA A 46 19.96 7.05 -19.28
C ALA A 46 20.48 7.18 -20.74
N ILE A 47 21.39 8.14 -20.97
CA ILE A 47 21.98 8.39 -22.28
C ILE A 47 22.70 7.15 -22.84
N SER A 48 23.45 6.44 -21.99
CA SER A 48 24.18 5.25 -22.39
C SER A 48 23.31 4.01 -22.58
N CYS A 49 22.12 3.97 -21.96
CA CYS A 49 21.23 2.82 -22.05
C CYS A 49 20.43 2.78 -23.36
N MET A 50 19.77 3.89 -23.72
CA MET A 50 18.96 3.97 -24.93
C MET A 50 18.69 5.42 -25.32
N SER A 51 18.27 5.64 -26.58
CA SER A 51 17.87 6.97 -27.04
C SER A 51 16.55 7.42 -26.43
N HIS A 52 16.37 8.75 -26.29
CA HIS A 52 15.11 9.35 -25.83
C HIS A 52 13.90 8.88 -26.68
N ASN A 53 14.04 8.91 -28.02
CA ASN A 53 12.95 8.50 -28.90
C ASN A 53 12.53 7.06 -28.68
N ARG A 54 13.50 6.14 -28.50
CA ARG A 54 13.21 4.72 -28.24
C ARG A 54 12.56 4.51 -26.87
N PHE A 55 12.99 5.25 -25.85
CA PHE A 55 12.35 5.23 -24.54
C PHE A 55 10.88 5.67 -24.62
N MET A 56 10.61 6.79 -25.32
CA MET A 56 9.24 7.30 -25.47
C MET A 56 8.37 6.35 -26.31
N GLU A 57 8.92 5.72 -27.32
CA GLU A 57 8.25 4.70 -28.13
C GLU A 57 7.82 3.52 -27.26
N ILE A 58 8.75 2.91 -26.50
CA ILE A 58 8.43 1.81 -25.58
C ILE A 58 7.38 2.26 -24.56
N LYS A 59 7.56 3.41 -23.94
CA LYS A 59 6.61 3.97 -22.95
C LYS A 59 5.18 4.08 -23.48
N ASN A 60 5.02 4.48 -24.74
CA ASN A 60 3.70 4.69 -25.36
C ASN A 60 2.99 3.38 -25.72
N TYR A 61 3.77 2.33 -26.03
CA TYR A 61 3.22 1.08 -26.54
C TYR A 61 3.36 -0.11 -25.58
N LEU A 62 4.02 0.08 -24.44
CA LEU A 62 4.14 -0.98 -23.45
C LEU A 62 2.79 -1.34 -22.85
N HIS A 63 2.41 -2.59 -22.96
CA HIS A 63 1.25 -3.16 -22.32
C HIS A 63 1.67 -4.21 -21.29
N LEU A 64 1.08 -4.13 -20.09
CA LEU A 64 1.33 -5.08 -18.99
C LEU A 64 0.31 -6.22 -18.96
N ALA A 65 -0.73 -6.13 -19.79
CA ALA A 65 -1.76 -7.15 -19.95
C ALA A 65 -2.21 -7.24 -21.40
N ASP A 66 -2.73 -8.39 -21.78
CA ASP A 66 -3.39 -8.58 -23.06
C ASP A 66 -4.74 -7.82 -23.05
N ASN A 67 -4.88 -6.83 -23.93
CA ASN A 67 -6.10 -6.02 -24.02
C ASN A 67 -7.33 -6.83 -24.43
N GLN A 68 -7.16 -8.00 -25.03
CA GLN A 68 -8.28 -8.90 -25.41
C GLN A 68 -8.76 -9.76 -24.25
N LYS A 69 -7.95 -9.87 -23.17
CA LYS A 69 -8.24 -10.72 -22.00
C LYS A 69 -8.50 -9.90 -20.73
N LEU A 70 -8.94 -8.65 -20.88
CA LEU A 70 -9.26 -7.82 -19.73
C LEU A 70 -10.50 -8.37 -18.99
N VAL A 71 -10.40 -8.40 -17.67
CA VAL A 71 -11.48 -8.90 -16.81
C VAL A 71 -12.51 -7.80 -16.60
N GLU A 72 -13.77 -8.08 -16.96
CA GLU A 72 -14.88 -7.15 -16.71
C GLU A 72 -15.06 -6.91 -15.21
N GLY A 73 -15.26 -5.66 -14.81
CA GLY A 73 -15.37 -5.26 -13.39
C GLY A 73 -14.04 -5.00 -12.70
N ASP A 74 -12.91 -5.53 -13.17
CA ASP A 74 -11.58 -5.19 -12.68
C ASP A 74 -11.07 -3.90 -13.35
N LYS A 75 -11.22 -2.77 -12.66
CA LYS A 75 -10.77 -1.46 -13.15
C LYS A 75 -9.26 -1.37 -13.32
N MET A 76 -8.50 -2.24 -12.66
CA MET A 76 -7.05 -2.29 -12.72
C MET A 76 -6.53 -3.44 -13.60
N SER A 77 -7.40 -4.10 -14.37
CA SER A 77 -7.13 -5.28 -15.19
C SER A 77 -5.85 -5.15 -16.05
N LYS A 78 -5.54 -3.95 -16.54
CA LYS A 78 -4.31 -3.67 -17.31
C LYS A 78 -3.01 -3.78 -16.51
N VAL A 79 -3.05 -3.59 -15.18
CA VAL A 79 -1.88 -3.66 -14.30
C VAL A 79 -1.92 -4.84 -13.33
N THR A 80 -3.06 -5.53 -13.25
CA THR A 80 -3.26 -6.67 -12.37
C THR A 80 -2.21 -7.78 -12.55
N PRO A 81 -1.75 -8.15 -13.77
CA PRO A 81 -0.70 -9.15 -13.93
C PRO A 81 0.64 -8.74 -13.30
N LEU A 82 1.08 -7.50 -13.50
CA LEU A 82 2.30 -6.96 -12.85
C LEU A 82 2.15 -6.94 -11.33
N TYR A 83 1.03 -6.46 -10.86
CA TYR A 83 0.73 -6.38 -9.44
C TYR A 83 0.75 -7.75 -8.74
N LYS A 84 0.18 -8.79 -9.37
CA LYS A 84 0.24 -10.17 -8.85
C LYS A 84 1.67 -10.70 -8.82
N LEU A 85 2.44 -10.44 -9.88
CA LEU A 85 3.85 -10.81 -9.95
C LEU A 85 4.68 -10.13 -8.84
N LEU A 86 4.46 -8.85 -8.60
CA LEU A 86 5.14 -8.11 -7.53
C LEU A 86 4.81 -8.68 -6.15
N ASN A 87 3.53 -8.92 -5.84
CA ASN A 87 3.12 -9.52 -4.57
C ASN A 87 3.76 -10.90 -4.35
N SER A 88 3.77 -11.74 -5.38
CA SER A 88 4.45 -13.06 -5.32
C SER A 88 5.96 -12.89 -5.07
N SER A 89 6.60 -11.92 -5.73
CA SER A 89 8.03 -11.66 -5.57
C SER A 89 8.37 -11.09 -4.20
N PHE A 90 7.54 -10.21 -3.65
CA PHE A 90 7.74 -9.63 -2.32
C PHE A 90 7.75 -10.71 -1.23
N VAL A 91 6.79 -11.62 -1.29
CA VAL A 91 6.73 -12.74 -0.34
C VAL A 91 7.90 -13.70 -0.53
N LYS A 92 8.26 -14.02 -1.78
CA LYS A 92 9.35 -14.94 -2.11
C LYS A 92 10.72 -14.46 -1.62
N HIS A 93 10.98 -13.17 -1.69
CA HIS A 93 12.29 -12.59 -1.39
C HIS A 93 12.34 -11.87 -0.05
N GLY A 94 11.19 -11.62 0.58
CA GLY A 94 11.08 -10.98 1.89
C GLY A 94 11.21 -11.97 3.04
N MET A 95 11.79 -11.51 4.13
CA MET A 95 11.75 -12.21 5.43
C MET A 95 10.83 -11.43 6.37
N PHE A 96 9.72 -12.05 6.80
CA PHE A 96 8.75 -11.37 7.64
C PHE A 96 9.35 -10.96 8.99
N HIS A 97 9.31 -9.67 9.28
CA HIS A 97 9.69 -9.12 10.56
C HIS A 97 8.63 -9.43 11.64
N GLU A 98 9.03 -9.39 12.90
CA GLU A 98 8.08 -9.52 14.02
C GLU A 98 7.08 -8.36 14.03
N LYS A 99 7.54 -7.13 13.74
CA LYS A 99 6.70 -5.93 13.68
C LYS A 99 6.34 -5.63 12.23
N LEU A 100 5.06 -5.58 11.95
CA LEU A 100 4.49 -5.33 10.63
C LEU A 100 3.53 -4.14 10.70
N SER A 101 3.50 -3.33 9.68
CA SER A 101 2.57 -2.20 9.59
C SER A 101 1.67 -2.32 8.37
N VAL A 102 0.42 -1.88 8.51
CA VAL A 102 -0.52 -1.73 7.41
C VAL A 102 -0.94 -0.28 7.32
N ASP A 103 -0.67 0.34 6.18
CA ASP A 103 -1.04 1.74 5.92
C ASP A 103 -1.37 1.96 4.44
N GLU A 104 -1.85 3.17 4.11
CA GLU A 104 -2.10 3.56 2.73
C GLU A 104 -0.93 4.30 2.10
N SER A 105 -0.67 3.96 0.84
CA SER A 105 0.18 4.72 -0.06
C SER A 105 -0.63 5.27 -1.23
N ILE A 106 -0.21 6.41 -1.77
CA ILE A 106 -0.86 7.05 -2.90
C ILE A 106 0.09 7.03 -4.09
N VAL A 107 -0.33 6.35 -5.15
CA VAL A 107 0.36 6.41 -6.45
C VAL A 107 -0.20 7.59 -7.23
N PRO A 108 0.60 8.66 -7.47
CA PRO A 108 0.11 9.85 -8.17
C PRO A 108 -0.39 9.52 -9.57
N TYR A 109 -1.54 10.08 -9.94
CA TYR A 109 -2.05 9.94 -11.30
C TYR A 109 -2.91 11.14 -11.70
N PHE A 110 -2.55 11.81 -12.77
CA PHE A 110 -3.22 13.02 -13.24
C PHE A 110 -4.21 12.78 -14.38
N GLY A 111 -4.12 11.64 -15.07
CA GLY A 111 -5.03 11.26 -16.15
C GLY A 111 -6.46 10.98 -15.70
N ARG A 112 -7.31 10.59 -16.65
CA ARG A 112 -8.71 10.18 -16.40
C ARG A 112 -8.77 8.66 -16.24
N HIS A 113 -9.28 8.19 -15.09
CA HIS A 113 -9.47 6.76 -14.83
C HIS A 113 -10.55 6.52 -13.77
N ALA A 114 -11.32 5.44 -13.93
CA ALA A 114 -12.47 5.13 -13.06
C ALA A 114 -12.09 4.82 -11.60
N ALA A 115 -10.88 4.32 -11.36
CA ALA A 115 -10.37 4.04 -10.02
C ALA A 115 -9.59 5.21 -9.40
N LYS A 116 -9.32 6.30 -10.15
CA LYS A 116 -8.64 7.49 -9.62
C LYS A 116 -9.46 8.13 -8.51
N MET A 117 -8.80 8.54 -7.44
CA MET A 117 -9.42 9.18 -6.28
C MET A 117 -8.87 10.58 -6.06
N PHE A 118 -9.72 11.42 -5.44
CA PHE A 118 -9.30 12.64 -4.79
C PHE A 118 -9.22 12.41 -3.29
N LEU A 119 -8.09 12.71 -2.69
CA LEU A 119 -7.77 12.49 -1.27
C LEU A 119 -7.51 13.83 -0.60
N LYS A 120 -8.55 14.37 0.03
CA LYS A 120 -8.45 15.64 0.75
C LYS A 120 -7.40 15.55 1.86
N CYS A 121 -6.63 16.61 2.06
CA CYS A 121 -5.62 16.74 3.12
C CYS A 121 -4.43 15.77 3.04
N LYS A 122 -4.20 15.13 1.89
CA LYS A 122 -2.95 14.38 1.65
C LYS A 122 -2.02 15.20 0.75
N PRO A 123 -0.68 15.08 0.90
CA PRO A 123 0.27 15.78 0.03
C PRO A 123 0.05 15.48 -1.46
N ILE A 124 -0.24 14.22 -1.77
CA ILE A 124 -0.65 13.78 -3.10
C ILE A 124 -2.16 13.62 -3.10
N GLN A 125 -2.87 14.57 -3.73
CA GLN A 125 -4.32 14.62 -3.68
C GLN A 125 -5.01 13.75 -4.75
N PHE A 126 -4.35 13.49 -5.87
CA PHE A 126 -4.92 12.73 -6.99
C PHE A 126 -4.10 11.49 -7.30
N GLY A 127 -4.72 10.34 -7.27
CA GLY A 127 -4.03 9.09 -7.58
C GLY A 127 -4.83 7.84 -7.26
N TYR A 128 -4.11 6.74 -7.18
CA TYR A 128 -4.62 5.46 -6.75
C TYR A 128 -4.22 5.20 -5.31
N LYS A 129 -5.19 4.77 -4.51
CA LYS A 129 -4.94 4.34 -3.14
C LYS A 129 -4.51 2.87 -3.15
N VAL A 130 -3.41 2.60 -2.49
CA VAL A 130 -2.87 1.24 -2.31
C VAL A 130 -2.69 1.01 -0.81
N TRP A 131 -3.21 -0.08 -0.29
CA TRP A 131 -2.86 -0.53 1.04
C TRP A 131 -1.65 -1.45 0.97
N ILE A 132 -0.70 -1.24 1.86
CA ILE A 132 0.58 -1.95 1.85
C ILE A 132 0.83 -2.56 3.23
N LEU A 133 1.21 -3.83 3.25
CA LEU A 133 1.79 -4.51 4.39
C LEU A 133 3.30 -4.39 4.31
N CYS A 134 3.90 -3.72 5.30
CA CYS A 134 5.35 -3.48 5.35
C CYS A 134 6.00 -4.05 6.61
N GLY A 135 7.28 -4.36 6.51
CA GLY A 135 8.15 -4.59 7.65
C GLY A 135 8.59 -3.27 8.33
N ASN A 136 9.30 -3.39 9.44
CA ASN A 136 9.84 -2.26 10.18
C ASN A 136 10.96 -1.50 9.43
N ASP A 137 11.51 -2.09 8.38
CA ASP A 137 12.49 -1.50 7.45
C ASP A 137 11.83 -0.84 6.24
N GLY A 138 10.49 -0.89 6.14
CA GLY A 138 9.72 -0.39 5.01
C GLY A 138 9.61 -1.37 3.83
N TYR A 139 10.14 -2.59 3.95
CA TYR A 139 10.00 -3.60 2.88
C TYR A 139 8.52 -4.00 2.71
N PRO A 140 7.95 -3.90 1.48
CA PRO A 140 6.57 -4.29 1.22
C PRO A 140 6.46 -5.82 1.09
N TYR A 141 5.55 -6.43 1.82
CA TYR A 141 5.24 -7.85 1.66
C TYR A 141 4.01 -8.11 0.81
N HIS A 142 3.04 -7.20 0.89
CA HIS A 142 1.81 -7.32 0.11
C HIS A 142 1.18 -5.95 -0.17
N MET A 143 0.56 -5.81 -1.35
CA MET A 143 -0.14 -4.60 -1.77
C MET A 143 -1.56 -4.93 -2.21
N ILE A 144 -2.52 -4.07 -1.87
CA ILE A 144 -3.91 -4.15 -2.35
C ILE A 144 -4.29 -2.81 -2.97
N ILE A 145 -4.54 -2.78 -4.29
CA ILE A 145 -4.99 -1.57 -4.98
C ILE A 145 -6.48 -1.39 -4.76
N TYR A 146 -6.87 -0.24 -4.23
CA TYR A 146 -8.28 0.08 -4.01
C TYR A 146 -8.96 0.52 -5.31
N GLN A 147 -9.99 -0.23 -5.71
CA GLN A 147 -10.71 0.00 -6.96
C GLN A 147 -12.03 0.77 -6.79
N ARG A 148 -12.22 1.48 -5.66
CA ARG A 148 -13.47 2.10 -5.22
C ARG A 148 -14.55 1.08 -4.81
N LYS A 149 -15.76 1.57 -4.57
CA LYS A 149 -16.90 0.77 -4.08
C LYS A 149 -17.22 -0.37 -5.04
N GLU A 150 -17.27 -1.57 -4.52
CA GLU A 150 -17.74 -2.77 -5.20
C GLU A 150 -19.28 -2.75 -5.20
N ILE A 151 -19.90 -3.17 -6.32
CA ILE A 151 -21.37 -3.17 -6.47
C ILE A 151 -22.00 -4.17 -5.49
N HIS A 152 -21.33 -5.30 -5.25
CA HIS A 152 -21.76 -6.38 -4.35
C HIS A 152 -20.79 -6.56 -3.18
N ALA A 153 -20.43 -5.45 -2.51
CA ALA A 153 -19.52 -5.53 -1.37
C ALA A 153 -20.11 -6.36 -0.22
N PRO A 154 -19.35 -7.27 0.38
CA PRO A 154 -19.76 -7.98 1.59
C PRO A 154 -20.16 -7.00 2.71
N LYS A 155 -21.04 -7.42 3.63
CA LYS A 155 -21.47 -6.60 4.78
C LYS A 155 -20.32 -6.25 5.75
N VAL A 156 -19.18 -6.95 5.65
CA VAL A 156 -18.00 -6.71 6.48
C VAL A 156 -17.34 -5.38 6.08
N PRO A 157 -16.96 -4.52 7.04
CA PRO A 157 -16.28 -3.24 6.77
C PRO A 157 -15.03 -3.43 5.91
N LEU A 158 -14.80 -2.49 4.99
CA LEU A 158 -13.63 -2.52 4.09
C LEU A 158 -12.30 -2.61 4.85
N SER A 159 -12.17 -1.85 5.94
CA SER A 159 -10.99 -1.89 6.81
C SER A 159 -10.69 -3.29 7.35
N THR A 160 -11.71 -3.98 7.84
CA THR A 160 -11.58 -5.35 8.35
C THR A 160 -11.22 -6.34 7.24
N ARG A 161 -11.80 -6.19 6.04
CA ARG A 161 -11.47 -7.04 4.88
C ARG A 161 -10.02 -6.89 4.44
N VAL A 162 -9.53 -5.65 4.41
CA VAL A 162 -8.12 -5.36 4.07
C VAL A 162 -7.18 -6.01 5.08
N ILE A 163 -7.39 -5.77 6.38
CA ILE A 163 -6.54 -6.38 7.42
C ILE A 163 -6.60 -7.90 7.35
N ARG A 164 -7.79 -8.49 7.17
CA ARG A 164 -7.93 -9.95 7.05
C ARG A 164 -7.10 -10.50 5.89
N SER A 165 -7.21 -9.89 4.72
CA SER A 165 -6.40 -10.30 3.55
C SER A 165 -4.89 -10.19 3.80
N MET A 166 -4.43 -9.18 4.55
CA MET A 166 -3.02 -9.07 4.94
C MET A 166 -2.60 -10.16 5.93
N VAL A 167 -3.47 -10.49 6.88
CA VAL A 167 -3.23 -11.58 7.85
C VAL A 167 -3.19 -12.93 7.17
N ASP A 168 -4.09 -13.18 6.20
CA ASP A 168 -4.08 -14.43 5.42
C ASP A 168 -2.72 -14.63 4.74
N VAL A 169 -2.16 -13.57 4.11
CA VAL A 169 -0.81 -13.62 3.51
C VAL A 169 0.27 -13.92 4.56
N ILE A 170 0.21 -13.32 5.75
CA ILE A 170 1.17 -13.58 6.82
C ILE A 170 1.09 -15.04 7.27
N GLN A 171 -0.12 -15.56 7.48
CA GLN A 171 -0.32 -16.93 7.94
C GLN A 171 0.10 -17.99 6.92
N GLU A 172 -0.11 -17.71 5.63
CA GLU A 172 0.28 -18.62 4.54
C GLU A 172 1.80 -18.68 4.33
N THR A 173 2.51 -17.61 4.67
CA THR A 173 3.92 -17.46 4.26
C THR A 173 4.91 -17.40 5.42
N SER A 174 4.46 -17.01 6.61
CA SER A 174 5.33 -16.92 7.79
C SER A 174 5.25 -18.17 8.65
N ASN A 175 6.41 -18.65 9.06
CA ASN A 175 6.55 -19.81 9.97
C ASN A 175 6.42 -19.44 11.45
N THR A 176 6.11 -18.18 11.79
CA THR A 176 5.98 -17.71 13.17
C THR A 176 4.63 -17.07 13.43
N THR A 177 4.10 -17.26 14.63
CA THR A 177 2.87 -16.63 15.11
C THR A 177 3.13 -15.38 15.97
N ARG A 178 4.38 -14.92 16.09
CA ARG A 178 4.77 -13.83 17.00
C ARG A 178 4.69 -12.46 16.38
N HIS A 179 3.92 -12.30 15.28
CA HIS A 179 3.79 -11.00 14.64
C HIS A 179 2.94 -10.02 15.45
N ALA A 180 3.31 -8.74 15.39
CA ALA A 180 2.54 -7.62 15.89
C ALA A 180 2.19 -6.70 14.71
N LEU A 181 0.89 -6.49 14.47
CA LEU A 181 0.38 -5.61 13.43
C LEU A 181 0.17 -4.20 13.99
N TYR A 182 0.68 -3.22 13.26
CA TYR A 182 0.50 -1.79 13.54
C TYR A 182 -0.36 -1.16 12.45
N PHE A 183 -1.39 -0.41 12.83
CA PHE A 183 -2.26 0.30 11.88
C PHE A 183 -2.92 1.53 12.54
N ASP A 184 -3.41 2.43 11.69
CA ASP A 184 -4.07 3.66 12.13
C ASP A 184 -5.55 3.44 12.53
N ASN A 185 -6.21 4.52 12.93
CA ASN A 185 -7.60 4.52 13.35
C ASN A 185 -8.61 4.24 12.23
N PHE A 186 -8.19 4.25 10.95
CA PHE A 186 -9.05 3.87 9.84
C PHE A 186 -9.40 2.40 9.88
N PHE A 187 -8.42 1.56 10.22
CA PHE A 187 -8.60 0.10 10.28
C PHE A 187 -9.21 -0.33 11.61
N ASN A 188 -8.80 0.31 12.70
CA ASN A 188 -9.02 -0.17 14.05
C ASN A 188 -10.48 -0.12 14.50
N SER A 189 -10.93 -1.22 15.11
CA SER A 189 -12.22 -1.35 15.80
C SER A 189 -12.13 -2.49 16.80
N TYR A 190 -12.99 -2.49 17.82
CA TYR A 190 -13.07 -3.58 18.79
C TYR A 190 -13.23 -4.95 18.11
N ASP A 191 -14.19 -5.08 17.19
CA ASP A 191 -14.46 -6.37 16.51
C ASP A 191 -13.25 -6.86 15.72
N LEU A 192 -12.46 -5.96 15.12
CA LEU A 192 -11.22 -6.31 14.45
C LEU A 192 -10.18 -6.84 15.45
N LEU A 193 -10.03 -6.20 16.60
CA LEU A 193 -9.08 -6.62 17.63
C LEU A 193 -9.43 -8.00 18.19
N VAL A 194 -10.73 -8.28 18.40
CA VAL A 194 -11.21 -9.61 18.81
C VAL A 194 -10.86 -10.66 17.76
N MET A 195 -11.17 -10.39 16.48
CA MET A 195 -10.82 -11.29 15.38
C MET A 195 -9.32 -11.58 15.31
N LEU A 196 -8.47 -10.56 15.49
CA LEU A 196 -7.01 -10.73 15.46
C LEU A 196 -6.51 -11.52 16.66
N SER A 197 -7.09 -11.33 17.84
CA SER A 197 -6.80 -12.15 19.03
C SER A 197 -7.14 -13.63 18.82
N GLU A 198 -8.29 -13.93 18.23
CA GLU A 198 -8.68 -15.31 17.86
C GLU A 198 -7.68 -15.95 16.89
N LEU A 199 -7.11 -15.15 15.98
CA LEU A 199 -6.07 -15.57 15.05
C LEU A 199 -4.65 -15.57 15.68
N LYS A 200 -4.54 -15.31 17.00
CA LYS A 200 -3.27 -15.19 17.74
C LYS A 200 -2.31 -14.14 17.19
N MET A 201 -2.86 -13.10 16.59
CA MET A 201 -2.13 -11.94 16.07
C MET A 201 -2.20 -10.79 17.08
N ARG A 202 -1.05 -10.30 17.51
CA ARG A 202 -0.99 -9.06 18.32
C ARG A 202 -1.28 -7.86 17.41
N ALA A 203 -2.04 -6.89 17.92
CA ALA A 203 -2.40 -5.70 17.17
C ALA A 203 -2.21 -4.45 18.04
N ILE A 204 -1.68 -3.40 17.44
CA ILE A 204 -1.44 -2.10 18.07
C ILE A 204 -1.89 -1.02 17.09
N GLY A 205 -2.73 -0.10 17.55
CA GLY A 205 -3.16 1.00 16.71
C GLY A 205 -4.03 1.98 17.46
N THR A 206 -4.13 3.19 16.94
CA THR A 206 -5.07 4.19 17.44
C THR A 206 -6.51 3.75 17.13
N ILE A 207 -7.45 4.05 18.01
CA ILE A 207 -8.86 3.72 17.83
C ILE A 207 -9.72 4.97 18.02
N ARG A 208 -10.77 5.10 17.22
CA ARG A 208 -11.74 6.18 17.41
C ARG A 208 -12.69 5.82 18.56
N PRO A 209 -13.04 6.76 19.46
CA PRO A 209 -13.87 6.48 20.63
C PRO A 209 -15.11 5.64 20.32
N TYR A 210 -15.90 6.03 19.32
CA TYR A 210 -17.13 5.33 18.94
C TYR A 210 -16.92 3.90 18.38
N ARG A 211 -15.66 3.46 18.15
CA ARG A 211 -15.31 2.10 17.71
C ARG A 211 -14.73 1.24 18.83
N SER A 212 -14.58 1.81 20.03
CA SER A 212 -14.00 1.14 21.20
C SER A 212 -15.00 0.24 21.93
N LYS A 213 -16.28 0.21 21.49
CA LYS A 213 -17.37 -0.56 22.11
C LYS A 213 -17.57 -0.22 23.59
N GLY A 214 -17.48 1.07 23.93
CA GLY A 214 -17.76 1.57 25.26
C GLY A 214 -16.53 1.74 26.17
N ALA A 215 -15.33 1.39 25.74
CA ALA A 215 -14.11 1.67 26.50
C ALA A 215 -13.95 3.17 26.78
N ASP A 216 -14.33 4.02 25.83
CA ASP A 216 -14.32 5.48 25.95
C ASP A 216 -15.27 6.01 27.05
N ALA A 217 -16.31 5.27 27.41
CA ALA A 217 -17.26 5.68 28.45
C ALA A 217 -16.73 5.44 29.87
N VAL A 218 -15.74 4.55 30.03
CA VAL A 218 -15.15 4.22 31.34
C VAL A 218 -13.80 4.89 31.57
N MET A 219 -13.21 5.47 30.52
CA MET A 219 -11.95 6.20 30.57
C MET A 219 -12.19 7.71 30.81
N LEU A 220 -11.19 8.38 31.38
CA LEU A 220 -11.23 9.81 31.57
C LEU A 220 -11.38 10.55 30.24
N PRO A 221 -12.21 11.60 30.18
CA PRO A 221 -12.29 12.47 29.02
C PRO A 221 -10.92 13.10 28.69
N ASP A 222 -10.59 13.27 27.42
CA ASP A 222 -9.35 13.90 26.93
C ASP A 222 -9.01 15.20 27.67
N LYS A 223 -10.03 16.05 27.92
CA LYS A 223 -9.87 17.33 28.62
C LYS A 223 -9.34 17.19 30.06
N ASP A 224 -9.66 16.09 30.71
CA ASP A 224 -9.28 15.87 32.11
C ASP A 224 -7.89 15.16 32.15
N LEU A 225 -7.61 14.29 31.21
CA LEU A 225 -6.29 13.69 31.05
C LEU A 225 -5.23 14.75 30.65
N MET A 226 -5.56 15.70 29.76
CA MET A 226 -4.69 16.81 29.37
C MET A 226 -4.34 17.78 30.52
N LYS A 227 -5.12 17.82 31.58
CA LYS A 227 -4.81 18.63 32.81
C LYS A 227 -3.75 17.96 33.68
N GLN A 228 -3.47 16.71 33.46
CA GLN A 228 -2.48 15.97 34.24
C GLN A 228 -1.05 16.24 33.77
N LYS A 229 -0.07 15.70 34.48
CA LYS A 229 1.34 15.85 34.11
C LYS A 229 1.62 15.18 32.75
N ARG A 230 2.61 15.72 32.00
CA ARG A 230 3.11 15.11 30.77
C ARG A 230 3.47 13.65 31.00
N GLY A 231 2.97 12.76 30.14
CA GLY A 231 3.14 11.33 30.26
C GLY A 231 2.07 10.63 31.11
N ALA A 232 1.03 11.36 31.55
CA ALA A 232 -0.14 10.74 32.14
C ALA A 232 -0.85 9.84 31.12
N PHE A 233 -1.31 8.70 31.55
CA PHE A 233 -2.07 7.76 30.73
C PHE A 233 -3.12 7.04 31.61
N GLU A 234 -4.13 6.54 30.97
CA GLU A 234 -5.12 5.66 31.56
C GLU A 234 -5.29 4.42 30.69
N PHE A 235 -5.66 3.31 31.28
CA PHE A 235 -5.93 2.10 30.51
C PHE A 235 -7.17 1.37 31.04
N CYS A 236 -7.87 0.70 30.14
CA CYS A 236 -8.87 -0.30 30.48
C CYS A 236 -8.64 -1.59 29.67
N SER A 237 -9.01 -2.72 30.23
CA SER A 237 -8.91 -4.00 29.57
C SER A 237 -10.26 -4.71 29.53
N ASP A 238 -10.55 -5.41 28.43
CA ASP A 238 -11.71 -6.30 28.38
C ASP A 238 -11.42 -7.56 29.20
N GLY A 239 -12.20 -7.76 30.26
CA GLY A 239 -12.08 -8.93 31.14
C GLY A 239 -12.52 -10.26 30.51
N ASN A 240 -13.19 -10.22 29.36
CA ASN A 240 -13.81 -11.37 28.73
C ASN A 240 -12.89 -12.11 27.73
N ILE A 241 -11.70 -11.56 27.43
CA ILE A 241 -10.76 -12.14 26.47
C ILE A 241 -9.47 -12.54 27.18
N PRO A 242 -9.00 -13.81 27.06
CA PRO A 242 -7.83 -14.33 27.78
C PRO A 242 -6.51 -13.58 27.48
N GLU A 243 -6.33 -13.07 26.26
CA GLU A 243 -5.21 -12.21 25.86
C GLU A 243 -5.77 -10.82 25.52
N LYS A 244 -5.95 -10.01 26.53
CA LYS A 244 -6.75 -8.79 26.60
C LYS A 244 -6.31 -7.72 25.61
N PRO A 245 -7.17 -7.22 24.71
CA PRO A 245 -6.95 -5.91 24.15
C PRO A 245 -6.97 -4.89 25.29
N ALA A 246 -5.85 -4.25 25.54
CA ALA A 246 -5.74 -3.13 26.43
C ALA A 246 -5.86 -1.84 25.62
N TYR A 247 -6.74 -0.96 26.06
CA TYR A 247 -6.84 0.40 25.53
C TYR A 247 -5.98 1.30 26.42
N VAL A 248 -5.08 2.04 25.78
CA VAL A 248 -4.27 3.06 26.46
C VAL A 248 -4.67 4.40 25.91
N HIS A 249 -5.05 5.29 26.80
CA HIS A 249 -5.33 6.69 26.51
C HIS A 249 -4.16 7.53 27.00
N ILE A 250 -3.52 8.29 26.12
CA ILE A 250 -2.32 9.09 26.40
C ILE A 250 -2.62 10.55 26.15
#